data_7a878b3c55b8806713f7576aa802bf84
#
_entry.id   7a878b3c55b8806713f7576aa802bf84
#
_cell.length_a   1.000
_cell.length_b   1.000
_cell.length_c   1.000
_cell.angle_alpha   90.00
_cell.angle_beta   90.00
_cell.angle_gamma   90.00
#
_symmetry.space_group_name_H-M   'P 1'
#
loop_
_entity.id
_entity.type
_entity.pdbx_description
1 polymer ?
#
loop_
_entity_poly.entity_id
_entity_poly.type
_entity_poly.pdbx_seq_one_letter_code
_entity_poly.pdbx_strand_id
1 'polypeptide(L)'
;MKTRALLARLLAGAILLFAFGMSVYRAKVQSIAHDEALTYEWFLDQGVYHVLSYNPANHVLFTILAKPFVWVLGVTEFTLRAPSLLGAAGYLIAAYFLCAKLFGDGLLLPVSVALLSLNPQILDCLPAARGYSLGLACLATALFILAKLLERGEFDPDEKGWRQGCAMASVLLALSVAASFTNVVPVACLIFTFSVVALGGWSAFNKPQERRLRIFARYLLAPGMFAGAAILWPFLIQVRRAHGETNMGGAADAARAIFDGSFLYKWTDDVHSSLGAIAPAPFSWQARFADFGAYVVLPLLFCFVAFGLVLASRARAESKTNRDRQCQLFAGAAAACVVLIFLLHTVGRITYPYSRYCLFLIPLFTTGAMLTGQEIYLRMPRAYLKAVGVLFASIVLFDYAASLNTAYFRYNAYDMISRELFQTIARDAQPRGLTNVRVGGTWWYEPEVNFYRRRYRADWLLPYDIKDRSYFWETPNSLVPADYDYFVFIPASDPGLKGPRVRTIFHDDKTQVTIIAITHD
;
A
#
# COMPACT_ATOMS: atom_id res chain seq x y z
N MET A 1 8.18 -27.79 26.04
CA MET A 1 7.74 -26.39 25.78
C MET A 1 8.80 -25.56 25.04
N LYS A 2 10.06 -25.51 25.50
CA LYS A 2 11.12 -24.66 24.88
C LYS A 2 11.37 -24.97 23.39
N THR A 3 11.39 -26.25 22.98
CA THR A 3 11.63 -26.67 21.59
C THR A 3 10.53 -26.19 20.64
N ARG A 4 9.25 -26.24 21.06
CA ARG A 4 8.12 -25.77 20.24
C ARG A 4 8.13 -24.25 20.05
N ALA A 5 8.48 -23.50 21.10
CA ALA A 5 8.62 -22.05 21.03
C ALA A 5 9.78 -21.64 20.10
N LEU A 6 10.92 -22.35 20.19
CA LEU A 6 12.04 -22.12 19.28
C LEU A 6 11.66 -22.38 17.82
N LEU A 7 11.00 -23.51 17.54
CA LEU A 7 10.54 -23.84 16.19
C LEU A 7 9.57 -22.77 15.63
N ALA A 8 8.62 -22.30 16.46
CA ALA A 8 7.69 -21.26 16.04
C ALA A 8 8.42 -19.94 15.69
N ARG A 9 9.41 -19.55 16.47
CA ARG A 9 10.24 -18.37 16.17
C ARG A 9 11.09 -18.54 14.92
N LEU A 10 11.68 -19.71 14.72
CA LEU A 10 12.48 -20.02 13.52
C LEU A 10 11.61 -20.00 12.26
N LEU A 11 10.40 -20.58 12.31
CA LEU A 11 9.44 -20.54 11.19
C LEU A 11 9.00 -19.10 10.90
N ALA A 12 8.66 -18.31 11.92
CA ALA A 12 8.32 -16.91 11.74
C ALA A 12 9.48 -16.12 11.11
N GLY A 13 10.72 -16.34 11.58
CA GLY A 13 11.92 -15.75 11.01
C GLY A 13 12.14 -16.13 9.54
N ALA A 14 11.95 -17.40 9.19
CA ALA A 14 12.06 -17.89 7.82
C ALA A 14 11.02 -17.22 6.89
N ILE A 15 9.77 -17.06 7.35
CA ILE A 15 8.72 -16.35 6.61
C ILE A 15 9.12 -14.90 6.33
N LEU A 16 9.65 -14.20 7.35
CA LEU A 16 10.09 -12.81 7.19
C LEU A 16 11.27 -12.67 6.25
N LEU A 17 12.26 -13.58 6.35
CA LEU A 17 13.40 -13.60 5.45
C LEU A 17 12.97 -13.88 4.00
N PHE A 18 12.01 -14.79 3.80
CA PHE A 18 11.41 -15.03 2.49
C PHE A 18 10.72 -13.77 1.94
N ALA A 19 9.83 -13.14 2.73
CA ALA A 19 9.11 -11.93 2.31
C ALA A 19 10.07 -10.77 1.98
N PHE A 20 11.12 -10.57 2.80
CA PHE A 20 12.13 -9.55 2.53
C PHE A 20 12.99 -9.90 1.31
N GLY A 21 13.43 -11.14 1.18
CA GLY A 21 14.19 -11.63 0.02
C GLY A 21 13.42 -11.46 -1.29
N MET A 22 12.12 -11.77 -1.29
CA MET A 22 11.21 -11.50 -2.41
C MET A 22 11.14 -10.01 -2.74
N SER A 23 11.04 -9.15 -1.73
CA SER A 23 11.00 -7.69 -1.94
C SER A 23 12.30 -7.16 -2.54
N VAL A 24 13.47 -7.62 -2.06
CA VAL A 24 14.78 -7.26 -2.62
C VAL A 24 14.95 -7.77 -4.04
N TYR A 25 14.58 -9.02 -4.30
CA TYR A 25 14.64 -9.61 -5.64
C TYR A 25 13.80 -8.80 -6.63
N ARG A 26 12.52 -8.52 -6.28
CA ARG A 26 11.62 -7.73 -7.11
C ARG A 26 12.13 -6.31 -7.32
N ALA A 27 12.67 -5.67 -6.29
CA ALA A 27 13.26 -4.34 -6.39
C ALA A 27 14.41 -4.27 -7.42
N LYS A 28 15.15 -5.37 -7.60
CA LYS A 28 16.27 -5.46 -8.54
C LYS A 28 15.84 -5.81 -9.96
N VAL A 29 14.89 -6.76 -10.12
CA VAL A 29 14.62 -7.35 -11.44
C VAL A 29 13.45 -6.72 -12.17
N GLN A 30 12.43 -6.25 -11.46
CA GLN A 30 11.24 -5.69 -12.09
C GLN A 30 11.54 -4.35 -12.77
N SER A 31 10.92 -4.14 -13.93
CA SER A 31 10.91 -2.85 -14.62
C SER A 31 10.38 -1.75 -13.72
N ILE A 32 10.69 -0.50 -14.05
CA ILE A 32 10.07 0.64 -13.38
C ILE A 32 8.56 0.63 -13.64
N ALA A 33 7.77 0.90 -12.63
CA ALA A 33 6.33 1.07 -12.80
C ALA A 33 5.99 2.53 -13.10
N HIS A 34 4.87 2.76 -13.76
CA HIS A 34 4.38 4.08 -14.15
C HIS A 34 4.42 5.08 -12.99
N ASP A 35 3.80 4.73 -11.87
CA ASP A 35 3.77 5.58 -10.68
C ASP A 35 5.15 5.85 -10.06
N GLU A 36 6.08 4.90 -10.17
CA GLU A 36 7.45 5.05 -9.70
C GLU A 36 8.22 6.01 -10.61
N ALA A 37 8.03 5.87 -11.92
CA ALA A 37 8.63 6.74 -12.93
C ALA A 37 8.10 8.18 -12.80
N LEU A 38 6.79 8.36 -12.62
CA LEU A 38 6.18 9.67 -12.31
C LEU A 38 6.76 10.27 -11.02
N THR A 39 6.95 9.45 -9.97
CA THR A 39 7.56 9.94 -8.72
C THR A 39 8.98 10.45 -8.95
N TYR A 40 9.76 9.76 -9.79
CA TYR A 40 11.08 10.21 -10.19
C TYR A 40 11.01 11.51 -10.99
N GLU A 41 10.24 11.56 -12.07
CA GLU A 41 10.18 12.67 -13.00
C GLU A 41 9.64 13.96 -12.35
N TRP A 42 8.55 13.85 -11.59
CA TRP A 42 7.88 15.03 -11.03
C TRP A 42 8.52 15.55 -9.74
N PHE A 43 9.15 14.71 -8.95
CA PHE A 43 9.63 15.10 -7.62
C PHE A 43 11.13 14.93 -7.43
N LEU A 44 11.74 13.91 -8.03
CA LEU A 44 13.16 13.60 -7.77
C LEU A 44 14.10 14.18 -8.82
N ASP A 45 13.72 14.22 -10.08
CA ASP A 45 14.51 14.82 -11.16
C ASP A 45 14.47 16.37 -11.12
N GLN A 46 13.45 16.92 -10.48
CA GLN A 46 13.24 18.34 -10.30
C GLN A 46 14.03 18.93 -9.11
N GLY A 47 13.99 20.25 -8.94
CA GLY A 47 14.60 20.92 -7.79
C GLY A 47 14.06 20.46 -6.44
N VAL A 48 14.81 20.73 -5.35
CA VAL A 48 14.49 20.25 -3.99
C VAL A 48 13.08 20.66 -3.53
N TYR A 49 12.58 21.80 -3.97
CA TYR A 49 11.23 22.27 -3.61
C TYR A 49 10.11 21.37 -4.13
N HIS A 50 10.32 20.63 -5.23
CA HIS A 50 9.31 19.73 -5.81
C HIS A 50 9.06 18.50 -4.94
N VAL A 51 10.03 18.11 -4.10
CA VAL A 51 9.86 17.02 -3.12
C VAL A 51 8.70 17.27 -2.17
N LEU A 52 8.45 18.55 -1.85
CA LEU A 52 7.39 19.01 -0.94
C LEU A 52 6.16 19.54 -1.67
N SER A 53 6.11 19.42 -3.01
CA SER A 53 4.97 19.92 -3.79
C SER A 53 3.72 19.08 -3.56
N TYR A 54 2.57 19.76 -3.56
CA TYR A 54 1.30 19.07 -3.57
C TYR A 54 1.06 18.40 -4.92
N ASN A 55 0.97 17.12 -4.86
CA ASN A 55 0.36 16.29 -5.88
C ASN A 55 -0.22 15.08 -5.14
N PRO A 56 -1.46 14.65 -5.44
CA PRO A 56 -2.03 13.46 -4.83
C PRO A 56 -1.15 12.22 -4.91
N ALA A 57 -0.32 12.10 -5.95
CA ALA A 57 0.63 11.01 -6.12
C ALA A 57 1.92 11.17 -5.30
N ASN A 58 2.15 12.32 -4.64
CA ASN A 58 3.37 12.54 -3.86
C ASN A 58 3.30 11.88 -2.48
N HIS A 59 4.20 10.97 -2.23
CA HIS A 59 4.45 10.35 -0.94
C HIS A 59 5.59 11.11 -0.23
N VAL A 60 5.27 12.23 0.41
CA VAL A 60 6.25 13.24 0.88
C VAL A 60 7.43 12.64 1.65
N LEU A 61 7.16 11.79 2.66
CA LEU A 61 8.23 11.15 3.44
C LEU A 61 9.14 10.27 2.56
N PHE A 62 8.53 9.50 1.64
CA PHE A 62 9.28 8.67 0.72
C PHE A 62 10.17 9.53 -0.20
N THR A 63 9.61 10.58 -0.76
CA THR A 63 10.30 11.46 -1.71
C THR A 63 11.47 12.18 -1.05
N ILE A 64 11.30 12.64 0.20
CA ILE A 64 12.40 13.21 1.02
C ILE A 64 13.53 12.19 1.17
N LEU A 65 13.20 10.94 1.52
CA LEU A 65 14.20 9.89 1.72
C LEU A 65 14.83 9.41 0.41
N ALA A 66 14.08 9.36 -0.68
CA ALA A 66 14.58 8.87 -1.97
C ALA A 66 15.56 9.84 -2.65
N LYS A 67 15.36 11.15 -2.47
CA LYS A 67 16.22 12.17 -3.10
C LYS A 67 17.72 11.96 -2.84
N PRO A 68 18.20 11.81 -1.59
CA PRO A 68 19.63 11.56 -1.32
C PRO A 68 20.11 10.23 -1.89
N PHE A 69 19.29 9.15 -1.89
CA PHE A 69 19.69 7.89 -2.50
C PHE A 69 19.94 8.02 -3.99
N VAL A 70 19.02 8.66 -4.72
CA VAL A 70 19.17 8.90 -6.16
C VAL A 70 20.35 9.83 -6.44
N TRP A 71 20.54 10.85 -5.63
CA TRP A 71 21.64 11.81 -5.80
C TRP A 71 23.03 11.18 -5.59
N VAL A 72 23.18 10.31 -4.58
CA VAL A 72 24.47 9.70 -4.23
C VAL A 72 24.77 8.45 -5.09
N LEU A 73 23.78 7.59 -5.30
CA LEU A 73 23.95 6.29 -5.93
C LEU A 73 23.52 6.24 -7.41
N GLY A 74 23.01 7.36 -7.93
CA GLY A 74 22.54 7.45 -9.32
C GLY A 74 21.13 6.90 -9.53
N VAL A 75 20.66 7.03 -10.77
CA VAL A 75 19.28 6.69 -11.18
C VAL A 75 19.20 5.24 -11.61
N THR A 76 18.63 4.40 -10.76
CA THR A 76 18.29 3.01 -11.08
C THR A 76 16.99 2.63 -10.36
N GLU A 77 16.31 1.58 -10.83
CA GLU A 77 15.09 1.07 -10.15
C GLU A 77 15.40 0.69 -8.70
N PHE A 78 16.54 0.01 -8.48
CA PHE A 78 16.95 -0.42 -7.15
C PHE A 78 17.22 0.76 -6.22
N THR A 79 17.94 1.78 -6.72
CA THR A 79 18.25 2.99 -5.93
C THR A 79 16.98 3.75 -5.56
N LEU A 80 16.05 3.86 -6.51
CA LEU A 80 14.77 4.51 -6.27
C LEU A 80 13.94 3.74 -5.23
N ARG A 81 14.00 2.40 -5.24
CA ARG A 81 13.28 1.50 -4.33
C ARG A 81 13.97 1.31 -2.96
N ALA A 82 15.21 1.78 -2.78
CA ALA A 82 15.96 1.58 -1.54
C ALA A 82 15.24 2.08 -0.27
N PRO A 83 14.63 3.27 -0.22
CA PRO A 83 13.87 3.72 0.94
C PRO A 83 12.67 2.80 1.25
N SER A 84 12.01 2.26 0.21
CA SER A 84 10.92 1.32 0.39
C SER A 84 11.39 0.00 0.98
N LEU A 85 12.58 -0.48 0.61
CA LEU A 85 13.19 -1.67 1.22
C LEU A 85 13.52 -1.47 2.69
N LEU A 86 13.95 -0.26 3.10
CA LEU A 86 14.10 0.08 4.52
C LEU A 86 12.75 0.04 5.24
N GLY A 87 11.71 0.59 4.61
CA GLY A 87 10.33 0.50 5.09
C GLY A 87 9.85 -0.94 5.19
N ALA A 88 10.15 -1.79 4.20
CA ALA A 88 9.82 -3.20 4.20
C ALA A 88 10.46 -3.95 5.37
N ALA A 89 11.75 -3.75 5.62
CA ALA A 89 12.44 -4.31 6.77
C ALA A 89 11.79 -3.86 8.08
N GLY A 90 11.52 -2.56 8.21
CA GLY A 90 10.84 -1.98 9.38
C GLY A 90 9.45 -2.57 9.62
N TYR A 91 8.64 -2.73 8.55
CA TYR A 91 7.33 -3.35 8.64
C TYR A 91 7.40 -4.81 9.10
N LEU A 92 8.25 -5.61 8.47
CA LEU A 92 8.39 -7.03 8.77
C LEU A 92 8.87 -7.26 10.21
N ILE A 93 9.82 -6.45 10.69
CA ILE A 93 10.28 -6.47 12.09
C ILE A 93 9.13 -6.08 13.04
N ALA A 94 8.40 -5.00 12.72
CA ALA A 94 7.29 -4.55 13.55
C ALA A 94 6.16 -5.60 13.59
N ALA A 95 5.84 -6.23 12.46
CA ALA A 95 4.85 -7.31 12.37
C ALA A 95 5.25 -8.51 13.24
N TYR A 96 6.52 -8.90 13.22
CA TYR A 96 7.00 -9.96 14.11
C TYR A 96 6.78 -9.62 15.59
N PHE A 97 7.24 -8.45 16.04
CA PHE A 97 7.11 -8.06 17.44
C PHE A 97 5.65 -7.88 17.86
N LEU A 98 4.81 -7.35 16.97
CA LEU A 98 3.37 -7.23 17.18
C LEU A 98 2.74 -8.63 17.36
N CYS A 99 3.00 -9.56 16.43
CA CYS A 99 2.47 -10.93 16.50
C CYS A 99 2.98 -11.69 17.74
N ALA A 100 4.27 -11.61 18.05
CA ALA A 100 4.85 -12.23 19.24
C ALA A 100 4.22 -11.68 20.51
N LYS A 101 3.93 -10.39 20.54
CA LYS A 101 3.29 -9.72 21.67
C LYS A 101 1.84 -10.16 21.86
N LEU A 102 1.07 -10.27 20.79
CA LEU A 102 -0.37 -10.56 20.85
C LEU A 102 -0.65 -12.07 21.02
N PHE A 103 0.14 -12.91 20.35
CA PHE A 103 -0.16 -14.35 20.23
C PHE A 103 0.84 -15.27 20.94
N GLY A 104 1.94 -14.69 21.46
CA GLY A 104 2.98 -15.44 22.15
C GLY A 104 3.81 -16.33 21.21
N ASP A 105 4.58 -17.24 21.80
CA ASP A 105 5.56 -18.09 21.08
C ASP A 105 4.99 -19.44 20.61
N GLY A 106 3.69 -19.52 20.40
CA GLY A 106 3.02 -20.73 19.90
C GLY A 106 2.89 -20.79 18.39
N LEU A 107 2.10 -21.76 17.89
CA LEU A 107 1.80 -21.92 16.46
C LEU A 107 1.12 -20.68 15.85
N LEU A 108 0.40 -19.89 16.64
CA LEU A 108 -0.22 -18.66 16.19
C LEU A 108 0.81 -17.60 15.74
N LEU A 109 2.04 -17.63 16.26
CA LEU A 109 3.08 -16.70 15.86
C LEU A 109 3.44 -16.84 14.37
N PRO A 110 3.90 -17.98 13.84
CA PRO A 110 4.22 -18.08 12.42
C PRO A 110 2.99 -17.91 11.52
N VAL A 111 1.80 -18.33 11.97
CA VAL A 111 0.56 -18.13 11.20
C VAL A 111 0.22 -16.65 11.09
N SER A 112 0.25 -15.89 12.19
CA SER A 112 -0.04 -14.45 12.17
C SER A 112 1.00 -13.66 11.39
N VAL A 113 2.28 -14.01 11.53
CA VAL A 113 3.36 -13.42 10.74
C VAL A 113 3.15 -13.70 9.25
N ALA A 114 2.79 -14.94 8.86
CA ALA A 114 2.51 -15.28 7.48
C ALA A 114 1.32 -14.49 6.92
N LEU A 115 0.22 -14.40 7.64
CA LEU A 115 -0.97 -13.65 7.22
C LEU A 115 -0.68 -12.15 7.03
N LEU A 116 0.18 -11.55 7.84
CA LEU A 116 0.56 -10.14 7.72
C LEU A 116 1.64 -9.90 6.66
N SER A 117 2.58 -10.84 6.50
CA SER A 117 3.78 -10.60 5.67
C SER A 117 3.68 -11.17 4.25
N LEU A 118 2.87 -12.21 4.04
CA LEU A 118 2.72 -12.87 2.74
C LEU A 118 1.45 -12.45 1.99
N ASN A 119 0.65 -11.54 2.57
CA ASN A 119 -0.49 -10.97 1.84
C ASN A 119 0.00 -10.38 0.51
N PRO A 120 -0.60 -10.77 -0.65
CA PRO A 120 -0.12 -10.36 -1.97
C PRO A 120 -0.05 -8.85 -2.16
N GLN A 121 -1.01 -8.11 -1.60
CA GLN A 121 -1.04 -6.66 -1.67
C GLN A 121 0.10 -6.01 -0.86
N ILE A 122 0.40 -6.59 0.32
CA ILE A 122 1.57 -6.17 1.12
C ILE A 122 2.85 -6.44 0.33
N LEU A 123 3.04 -7.67 -0.18
CA LEU A 123 4.24 -8.05 -0.93
C LEU A 123 4.44 -7.19 -2.18
N ASP A 124 3.37 -6.77 -2.86
CA ASP A 124 3.46 -5.85 -3.99
C ASP A 124 3.95 -4.46 -3.57
N CYS A 125 3.44 -3.96 -2.44
CA CYS A 125 3.74 -2.60 -2.00
C CYS A 125 5.07 -2.47 -1.23
N LEU A 126 5.63 -3.57 -0.70
CA LEU A 126 6.89 -3.52 0.05
C LEU A 126 8.08 -3.01 -0.79
N PRO A 127 8.34 -3.50 -2.03
CA PRO A 127 9.45 -3.02 -2.84
C PRO A 127 9.13 -1.78 -3.67
N ALA A 128 7.86 -1.43 -3.87
CA ALA A 128 7.46 -0.33 -4.76
C ALA A 128 8.07 1.01 -4.31
N ALA A 129 8.61 1.80 -5.26
CA ALA A 129 9.21 3.11 -4.97
C ALA A 129 8.15 4.15 -4.61
N ARG A 130 7.41 3.87 -3.55
CA ARG A 130 6.32 4.66 -2.99
C ARG A 130 6.36 4.61 -1.46
N GLY A 131 5.61 5.46 -0.80
CA GLY A 131 5.60 5.53 0.66
C GLY A 131 4.89 4.40 1.41
N TYR A 132 4.33 3.41 0.72
CA TYR A 132 3.48 2.39 1.33
C TYR A 132 4.18 1.56 2.41
N SER A 133 5.36 1.03 2.11
CA SER A 133 6.14 0.23 3.07
C SER A 133 6.59 1.05 4.28
N LEU A 134 6.99 2.30 4.09
CA LEU A 134 7.33 3.23 5.18
C LEU A 134 6.11 3.52 6.06
N GLY A 135 4.95 3.78 5.42
CA GLY A 135 3.69 4.01 6.11
C GLY A 135 3.25 2.82 6.95
N LEU A 136 3.35 1.60 6.38
CA LEU A 136 3.05 0.35 7.09
C LEU A 136 4.03 0.09 8.24
N ALA A 137 5.33 0.37 8.06
CA ALA A 137 6.33 0.21 9.11
C ALA A 137 6.03 1.10 10.32
N CYS A 138 5.75 2.38 10.06
CA CYS A 138 5.38 3.33 11.10
C CYS A 138 4.06 2.94 11.78
N LEU A 139 3.05 2.55 11.01
CA LEU A 139 1.75 2.12 11.54
C LEU A 139 1.87 0.85 12.40
N ALA A 140 2.55 -0.19 11.91
CA ALA A 140 2.72 -1.45 12.64
C ALA A 140 3.54 -1.26 13.92
N THR A 141 4.58 -0.41 13.88
CA THR A 141 5.35 -0.07 15.08
C THR A 141 4.52 0.70 16.09
N ALA A 142 3.69 1.65 15.64
CA ALA A 142 2.76 2.35 16.52
C ALA A 142 1.74 1.38 17.14
N LEU A 143 1.16 0.47 16.36
CA LEU A 143 0.26 -0.58 16.86
C LEU A 143 0.92 -1.45 17.93
N PHE A 144 2.17 -1.86 17.72
CA PHE A 144 2.93 -2.61 18.74
C PHE A 144 3.09 -1.80 20.03
N ILE A 145 3.46 -0.52 19.95
CA ILE A 145 3.61 0.35 21.12
C ILE A 145 2.28 0.52 21.85
N LEU A 146 1.20 0.82 21.11
CA LEU A 146 -0.13 1.01 21.69
C LEU A 146 -0.63 -0.27 22.37
N ALA A 147 -0.45 -1.43 21.75
CA ALA A 147 -0.78 -2.73 22.34
C ALA A 147 0.02 -2.99 23.64
N LYS A 148 1.31 -2.63 23.66
CA LYS A 148 2.17 -2.76 24.85
C LYS A 148 1.76 -1.79 25.97
N LEU A 149 1.30 -0.59 25.64
CA LEU A 149 0.81 0.36 26.64
C LEU A 149 -0.45 -0.15 27.31
N LEU A 150 -1.39 -0.73 26.57
CA LEU A 150 -2.63 -1.26 27.14
C LEU A 150 -2.42 -2.41 28.13
N GLU A 151 -1.28 -3.10 28.11
CA GLU A 151 -0.95 -4.10 29.12
C GLU A 151 -0.62 -3.51 30.49
N ARG A 152 -0.22 -2.24 30.52
CA ARG A 152 0.03 -1.53 31.79
C ARG A 152 -1.26 -1.10 32.49
N GLY A 153 -2.40 -1.39 31.90
CA GLY A 153 -3.70 -1.01 32.43
C GLY A 153 -4.26 0.26 31.80
N GLU A 154 -4.93 1.08 32.60
CA GLU A 154 -5.39 2.38 32.17
C GLU A 154 -4.26 3.42 32.19
N PHE A 155 -4.46 4.50 31.42
CA PHE A 155 -3.47 5.57 31.36
C PHE A 155 -3.18 6.18 32.73
N ASP A 156 -1.93 6.09 33.16
CA ASP A 156 -1.39 6.79 34.32
C ASP A 156 -0.60 8.03 33.86
N PRO A 157 -1.07 9.25 34.22
CA PRO A 157 -0.41 10.48 33.83
C PRO A 157 0.97 10.67 34.49
N ASP A 158 1.26 10.01 35.58
CA ASP A 158 2.51 10.16 36.33
C ASP A 158 3.56 9.11 35.91
N GLU A 159 3.17 8.04 35.21
CA GLU A 159 4.08 7.03 34.69
C GLU A 159 4.82 7.51 33.44
N LYS A 160 6.17 7.61 33.55
CA LYS A 160 7.05 8.02 32.44
C LYS A 160 6.90 7.12 31.20
N GLY A 161 6.70 5.82 31.39
CA GLY A 161 6.55 4.84 30.31
C GLY A 161 5.31 5.11 29.43
N TRP A 162 4.19 5.53 30.03
CA TRP A 162 3.00 5.94 29.30
C TRP A 162 3.25 7.20 28.45
N ARG A 163 3.86 8.22 29.04
CA ARG A 163 4.14 9.50 28.33
C ARG A 163 5.04 9.27 27.14
N GLN A 164 6.14 8.55 27.31
CA GLN A 164 7.09 8.25 26.24
C GLN A 164 6.47 7.39 25.14
N GLY A 165 5.73 6.34 25.54
CA GLY A 165 5.06 5.46 24.58
C GLY A 165 4.01 6.18 23.76
N CYS A 166 3.16 7.01 24.39
CA CYS A 166 2.19 7.84 23.68
C CYS A 166 2.87 8.82 22.69
N ALA A 167 3.93 9.50 23.12
CA ALA A 167 4.66 10.43 22.27
C ALA A 167 5.31 9.73 21.07
N MET A 168 5.92 8.57 21.29
CA MET A 168 6.55 7.78 20.23
C MET A 168 5.51 7.23 19.24
N ALA A 169 4.39 6.70 19.73
CA ALA A 169 3.29 6.26 18.86
C ALA A 169 2.72 7.43 18.06
N SER A 170 2.53 8.60 18.69
CA SER A 170 2.05 9.82 18.04
C SER A 170 2.92 10.25 16.87
N VAL A 171 4.25 10.30 17.05
CA VAL A 171 5.20 10.63 15.98
C VAL A 171 5.15 9.59 14.86
N LEU A 172 5.15 8.30 15.18
CA LEU A 172 5.08 7.23 14.19
C LEU A 172 3.78 7.28 13.38
N LEU A 173 2.65 7.57 14.02
CA LEU A 173 1.37 7.74 13.32
C LEU A 173 1.43 8.93 12.35
N ALA A 174 2.03 10.04 12.75
CA ALA A 174 2.23 11.19 11.86
C ALA A 174 3.17 10.87 10.69
N LEU A 175 4.28 10.16 10.92
CA LEU A 175 5.18 9.68 9.87
C LEU A 175 4.48 8.71 8.91
N SER A 176 3.56 7.88 9.43
CA SER A 176 2.75 6.99 8.60
C SER A 176 1.87 7.79 7.63
N VAL A 177 1.25 8.88 8.08
CA VAL A 177 0.48 9.80 7.23
C VAL A 177 1.38 10.51 6.21
N ALA A 178 2.56 10.98 6.63
CA ALA A 178 3.52 11.63 5.73
C ALA A 178 4.05 10.67 4.65
N ALA A 179 4.13 9.38 4.95
CA ALA A 179 4.51 8.34 3.99
C ALA A 179 3.36 7.99 3.02
N SER A 180 2.13 7.97 3.50
CA SER A 180 0.94 7.71 2.69
C SER A 180 -0.25 8.44 3.29
N PHE A 181 -0.76 9.43 2.57
CA PHE A 181 -1.83 10.31 3.07
C PHE A 181 -3.13 9.54 3.40
N THR A 182 -3.38 8.42 2.74
CA THR A 182 -4.53 7.55 3.05
C THR A 182 -4.52 7.03 4.49
N ASN A 183 -3.35 6.98 5.12
CA ASN A 183 -3.21 6.56 6.52
C ASN A 183 -3.80 7.57 7.53
N VAL A 184 -4.28 8.72 7.08
CA VAL A 184 -5.04 9.64 7.96
C VAL A 184 -6.28 8.96 8.54
N VAL A 185 -6.93 8.07 7.78
CA VAL A 185 -8.11 7.32 8.21
C VAL A 185 -7.79 6.39 9.38
N PRO A 186 -6.87 5.41 9.25
CA PRO A 186 -6.55 4.52 10.36
C PRO A 186 -5.92 5.26 11.54
N VAL A 187 -5.16 6.32 11.30
CA VAL A 187 -4.55 7.11 12.39
C VAL A 187 -5.61 7.79 13.23
N ALA A 188 -6.60 8.43 12.61
CA ALA A 188 -7.73 9.03 13.35
C ALA A 188 -8.51 7.97 14.17
N CYS A 189 -8.83 6.84 13.55
CA CYS A 189 -9.54 5.74 14.19
C CYS A 189 -8.74 5.10 15.34
N LEU A 190 -7.42 4.93 15.17
CA LEU A 190 -6.55 4.40 16.21
C LEU A 190 -6.41 5.35 17.40
N ILE A 191 -6.21 6.66 17.14
CA ILE A 191 -6.15 7.66 18.20
C ILE A 191 -7.48 7.67 18.97
N PHE A 192 -8.61 7.67 18.28
CA PHE A 192 -9.93 7.62 18.91
C PHE A 192 -10.11 6.35 19.75
N THR A 193 -9.94 5.17 19.15
CA THR A 193 -10.17 3.88 19.81
C THR A 193 -9.20 3.67 20.98
N PHE A 194 -7.91 3.99 20.78
CA PHE A 194 -6.92 3.91 21.85
C PHE A 194 -7.27 4.85 23.00
N SER A 195 -7.72 6.08 22.71
CA SER A 195 -8.15 7.03 23.75
C SER A 195 -9.31 6.49 24.58
N VAL A 196 -10.32 5.91 23.93
CA VAL A 196 -11.46 5.29 24.63
C VAL A 196 -10.98 4.15 25.54
N VAL A 197 -10.13 3.25 25.03
CA VAL A 197 -9.69 2.08 25.78
C VAL A 197 -8.71 2.45 26.90
N ALA A 198 -7.74 3.33 26.64
CA ALA A 198 -6.70 3.71 27.58
C ALA A 198 -7.23 4.58 28.75
N LEU A 199 -8.30 5.35 28.53
CA LEU A 199 -8.91 6.18 29.56
C LEU A 199 -9.96 5.44 30.40
N GLY A 200 -10.16 4.13 30.20
CA GLY A 200 -11.10 3.32 30.98
C GLY A 200 -12.49 3.25 30.38
N GLY A 201 -12.62 3.49 29.08
CA GLY A 201 -13.88 3.41 28.35
C GLY A 201 -14.72 4.68 28.44
N TRP A 202 -15.98 4.58 27.97
CA TRP A 202 -16.90 5.72 27.86
C TRP A 202 -17.21 6.42 29.18
N SER A 203 -17.13 5.69 30.30
CA SER A 203 -17.35 6.24 31.65
C SER A 203 -16.28 7.28 32.06
N ALA A 204 -15.11 7.28 31.43
CA ALA A 204 -14.05 8.24 31.71
C ALA A 204 -14.42 9.68 31.30
N PHE A 205 -15.31 9.83 30.33
CA PHE A 205 -15.77 11.15 29.87
C PHE A 205 -16.79 11.80 30.82
N ASN A 206 -17.38 11.02 31.73
CA ASN A 206 -18.39 11.50 32.68
C ASN A 206 -17.81 11.95 34.04
N LYS A 207 -16.49 11.79 34.25
CA LYS A 207 -15.83 12.21 35.50
C LYS A 207 -14.94 13.42 35.25
N PRO A 208 -14.82 14.35 36.24
CA PRO A 208 -13.91 15.50 36.12
C PRO A 208 -12.45 15.04 36.17
N GLN A 209 -11.92 14.61 35.01
CA GLN A 209 -10.55 14.15 34.85
C GLN A 209 -9.74 15.08 33.91
N GLU A 210 -9.98 16.37 33.96
CA GLU A 210 -9.35 17.34 33.07
C GLU A 210 -7.82 17.21 33.02
N ARG A 211 -7.17 17.03 34.18
CA ARG A 211 -5.71 16.87 34.22
C ARG A 211 -5.25 15.63 33.43
N ARG A 212 -5.93 14.49 33.62
CA ARG A 212 -5.62 13.21 32.94
C ARG A 212 -5.80 13.34 31.42
N LEU A 213 -6.93 13.89 31.00
CA LEU A 213 -7.23 14.15 29.58
C LEU A 213 -6.24 15.12 28.95
N ARG A 214 -5.89 16.22 29.65
CA ARG A 214 -4.93 17.21 29.15
C ARG A 214 -3.54 16.62 28.96
N ILE A 215 -3.05 15.84 29.94
CA ILE A 215 -1.75 15.17 29.85
C ILE A 215 -1.77 14.12 28.73
N PHE A 216 -2.82 13.30 28.65
CA PHE A 216 -2.99 12.31 27.60
C PHE A 216 -2.97 12.94 26.20
N ALA A 217 -3.80 13.96 25.98
CA ALA A 217 -3.82 14.69 24.73
C ALA A 217 -2.47 15.33 24.39
N ARG A 218 -1.79 15.91 25.38
CA ARG A 218 -0.44 16.50 25.19
C ARG A 218 0.56 15.49 24.67
N TYR A 219 0.57 14.25 25.16
CA TYR A 219 1.55 13.25 24.75
C TYR A 219 1.11 12.42 23.55
N LEU A 220 -0.20 12.22 23.34
CA LEU A 220 -0.69 11.47 22.20
C LEU A 220 -0.91 12.32 20.94
N LEU A 221 -1.26 13.61 21.07
CA LEU A 221 -1.56 14.45 19.92
C LEU A 221 -0.41 15.40 19.56
N ALA A 222 0.13 16.15 20.53
CA ALA A 222 1.06 17.23 20.24
C ALA A 222 2.35 16.79 19.51
N PRO A 223 3.03 15.68 19.87
CA PRO A 223 4.24 15.26 19.18
C PRO A 223 3.98 14.87 17.73
N GLY A 224 2.88 14.18 17.45
CA GLY A 224 2.48 13.81 16.10
C GLY A 224 2.05 15.03 15.28
N MET A 225 1.27 15.94 15.86
CA MET A 225 0.89 17.19 15.20
C MET A 225 2.11 18.02 14.82
N PHE A 226 3.11 18.12 15.71
CA PHE A 226 4.35 18.82 15.42
C PHE A 226 5.14 18.14 14.31
N ALA A 227 5.35 16.82 14.40
CA ALA A 227 6.08 16.05 13.38
C ALA A 227 5.35 16.08 12.02
N GLY A 228 4.04 15.92 12.02
CA GLY A 228 3.21 16.01 10.82
C GLY A 228 3.23 17.40 10.20
N ALA A 229 3.10 18.43 11.01
CA ALA A 229 3.18 19.81 10.53
C ALA A 229 4.56 20.14 9.95
N ALA A 230 5.64 19.69 10.59
CA ALA A 230 7.00 19.94 10.11
C ALA A 230 7.27 19.33 8.72
N ILE A 231 6.68 18.15 8.43
CA ILE A 231 6.89 17.45 7.16
C ILE A 231 5.84 17.85 6.11
N LEU A 232 4.57 17.95 6.51
CA LEU A 232 3.45 18.12 5.58
C LEU A 232 3.01 19.58 5.39
N TRP A 233 3.55 20.53 6.16
CA TRP A 233 3.15 21.93 6.11
C TRP A 233 3.14 22.53 4.68
N PRO A 234 4.19 22.37 3.83
CA PRO A 234 4.13 22.92 2.47
C PRO A 234 3.06 22.26 1.61
N PHE A 235 2.91 20.93 1.77
CA PHE A 235 1.87 20.13 1.11
C PHE A 235 0.46 20.59 1.52
N LEU A 236 0.21 20.79 2.82
CA LEU A 236 -1.10 21.20 3.33
C LEU A 236 -1.53 22.60 2.88
N ILE A 237 -0.59 23.53 2.72
CA ILE A 237 -0.89 24.86 2.18
C ILE A 237 -1.33 24.75 0.72
N GLN A 238 -0.65 23.93 -0.06
CA GLN A 238 -0.95 23.76 -1.49
C GLN A 238 -2.27 23.02 -1.71
N VAL A 239 -2.58 21.97 -0.91
CA VAL A 239 -3.89 21.28 -0.91
C VAL A 239 -5.04 22.28 -0.79
N ARG A 240 -4.91 23.23 0.13
CA ARG A 240 -5.94 24.24 0.35
C ARG A 240 -6.19 25.14 -0.88
N ARG A 241 -5.17 25.28 -1.74
CA ARG A 241 -5.24 26.11 -2.98
C ARG A 241 -5.70 25.30 -4.19
N ALA A 242 -5.50 23.99 -4.20
CA ALA A 242 -5.91 23.09 -5.28
C ALA A 242 -7.40 22.74 -5.13
N HIS A 243 -8.28 23.56 -5.68
CA HIS A 243 -9.71 23.31 -5.67
C HIS A 243 -10.03 22.11 -6.58
N GLY A 244 -10.48 20.99 -5.99
CA GLY A 244 -11.21 19.93 -6.69
C GLY A 244 -10.40 18.77 -7.30
N GLU A 245 -9.08 18.79 -7.31
CA GLU A 245 -8.25 17.71 -7.89
C GLU A 245 -8.02 16.50 -6.96
N THR A 246 -8.91 16.27 -6.01
CA THR A 246 -8.80 15.16 -5.05
C THR A 246 -9.35 13.84 -5.57
N ASN A 247 -9.77 13.75 -6.82
CA ASN A 247 -10.27 12.52 -7.42
C ASN A 247 -9.11 11.57 -7.75
N MET A 248 -8.67 10.86 -6.73
CA MET A 248 -7.74 9.75 -6.89
C MET A 248 -8.50 8.46 -7.11
N GLY A 249 -9.01 8.23 -8.31
CA GLY A 249 -9.61 6.97 -8.74
C GLY A 249 -10.19 6.16 -7.57
N GLY A 250 -11.47 6.26 -7.34
CA GLY A 250 -12.15 5.51 -6.30
C GLY A 250 -13.22 4.63 -6.91
N ALA A 251 -13.53 3.53 -6.24
CA ALA A 251 -14.63 2.67 -6.65
C ALA A 251 -15.97 3.24 -6.19
N ALA A 252 -17.02 3.00 -6.97
CA ALA A 252 -18.39 3.30 -6.59
C ALA A 252 -18.95 2.26 -5.60
N ASP A 253 -18.37 1.05 -5.59
CA ASP A 253 -18.79 -0.08 -4.75
C ASP A 253 -17.82 -0.27 -3.58
N ALA A 254 -18.32 0.01 -2.37
CA ALA A 254 -17.55 -0.08 -1.13
C ALA A 254 -17.06 -1.50 -0.81
N ALA A 255 -17.93 -2.49 -0.96
CA ALA A 255 -17.62 -3.86 -0.57
C ALA A 255 -16.51 -4.41 -1.46
N ARG A 256 -16.62 -4.19 -2.76
CA ARG A 256 -15.64 -4.62 -3.74
C ARG A 256 -14.32 -3.87 -3.59
N ALA A 257 -14.37 -2.55 -3.41
CA ALA A 257 -13.17 -1.73 -3.21
C ALA A 257 -12.35 -2.17 -1.99
N ILE A 258 -13.01 -2.40 -0.85
CA ILE A 258 -12.36 -2.82 0.39
C ILE A 258 -11.85 -4.26 0.27
N PHE A 259 -12.64 -5.16 -0.31
CA PHE A 259 -12.28 -6.56 -0.45
C PHE A 259 -11.08 -6.75 -1.39
N ASP A 260 -11.15 -6.19 -2.57
CA ASP A 260 -10.08 -6.25 -3.57
C ASP A 260 -8.79 -5.58 -3.08
N GLY A 261 -8.92 -4.53 -2.25
CA GLY A 261 -7.78 -3.82 -1.67
C GLY A 261 -7.15 -4.47 -0.44
N SER A 262 -7.82 -5.45 0.20
CA SER A 262 -7.38 -5.95 1.52
C SER A 262 -7.13 -7.45 1.56
N PHE A 263 -7.94 -8.25 0.90
CA PHE A 263 -7.96 -9.71 1.13
C PHE A 263 -7.72 -10.55 -0.12
N LEU A 264 -8.37 -10.23 -1.23
CA LEU A 264 -8.19 -10.92 -2.50
C LEU A 264 -7.93 -9.88 -3.56
N TYR A 265 -6.78 -10.00 -4.18
CA TYR A 265 -6.41 -9.15 -5.27
C TYR A 265 -7.10 -9.62 -6.55
N LYS A 266 -8.15 -8.92 -6.97
CA LYS A 266 -8.70 -9.07 -8.30
C LYS A 266 -8.00 -8.12 -9.26
N TRP A 267 -7.62 -8.61 -10.41
CA TRP A 267 -7.39 -7.79 -11.59
C TRP A 267 -8.69 -7.03 -11.86
N THR A 268 -8.65 -5.72 -11.76
CA THR A 268 -9.87 -4.95 -11.98
C THR A 268 -10.14 -4.86 -13.47
N ASP A 269 -11.39 -5.12 -13.80
CA ASP A 269 -11.88 -4.97 -15.16
C ASP A 269 -11.67 -3.55 -15.71
N ASP A 270 -11.44 -2.55 -14.84
CA ASP A 270 -11.21 -1.16 -15.24
C ASP A 270 -9.89 -0.95 -16.00
N VAL A 271 -8.84 -1.68 -15.64
CA VAL A 271 -7.60 -1.71 -16.44
C VAL A 271 -7.83 -2.53 -17.72
N HIS A 272 -8.66 -3.58 -17.65
CA HIS A 272 -8.99 -4.40 -18.80
C HIS A 272 -9.92 -3.70 -19.81
N SER A 273 -10.86 -2.88 -19.35
CA SER A 273 -11.77 -2.17 -20.27
C SER A 273 -11.09 -1.12 -21.10
N SER A 274 -10.01 -0.51 -20.57
CA SER A 274 -9.24 0.51 -21.29
C SER A 274 -8.02 0.00 -22.05
N LEU A 275 -7.46 -1.15 -21.64
CA LEU A 275 -6.20 -1.68 -22.20
C LEU A 275 -6.37 -2.98 -23.03
N GLY A 276 -7.62 -3.48 -23.21
CA GLY A 276 -7.82 -4.83 -23.76
C GLY A 276 -7.33 -5.90 -22.75
N ALA A 277 -7.69 -7.15 -22.94
CA ALA A 277 -7.44 -8.24 -22.00
C ALA A 277 -5.94 -8.44 -21.69
N ILE A 278 -5.39 -7.64 -20.79
CA ILE A 278 -4.01 -7.79 -20.33
C ILE A 278 -3.95 -8.90 -19.30
N ALA A 279 -3.28 -9.96 -19.61
CA ALA A 279 -3.00 -11.17 -18.85
C ALA A 279 -4.25 -11.87 -18.24
N PRO A 280 -4.51 -13.11 -18.57
CA PRO A 280 -5.53 -13.89 -17.90
C PRO A 280 -5.23 -13.89 -16.40
N ALA A 281 -6.26 -13.69 -15.57
CA ALA A 281 -6.15 -13.96 -14.13
C ALA A 281 -5.48 -15.32 -13.96
N PRO A 282 -4.41 -15.45 -13.16
CA PRO A 282 -3.66 -16.69 -13.04
C PRO A 282 -4.56 -17.89 -12.67
N PHE A 283 -5.73 -17.59 -12.07
CA PHE A 283 -6.74 -18.59 -11.76
C PHE A 283 -8.15 -18.03 -12.01
N SER A 284 -8.87 -18.62 -12.95
CA SER A 284 -10.26 -18.25 -13.28
C SER A 284 -11.23 -18.36 -12.08
N TRP A 285 -10.90 -19.18 -11.07
CA TRP A 285 -11.70 -19.31 -9.85
C TRP A 285 -11.64 -18.05 -8.98
N GLN A 286 -10.51 -17.34 -8.92
CA GLN A 286 -10.40 -16.08 -8.16
C GLN A 286 -11.37 -15.04 -8.70
N ALA A 287 -11.50 -14.90 -10.03
CA ALA A 287 -12.47 -14.01 -10.63
C ALA A 287 -13.92 -14.41 -10.31
N ARG A 288 -14.24 -15.73 -10.35
CA ARG A 288 -15.58 -16.24 -10.05
C ARG A 288 -16.00 -16.03 -8.59
N PHE A 289 -15.04 -16.07 -7.66
CA PHE A 289 -15.31 -15.92 -6.23
C PHE A 289 -15.11 -14.49 -5.71
N ALA A 290 -14.69 -13.53 -6.55
CA ALA A 290 -14.47 -12.15 -6.11
C ALA A 290 -15.76 -11.51 -5.57
N ASP A 291 -16.89 -11.70 -6.26
CA ASP A 291 -18.18 -11.17 -5.80
C ASP A 291 -18.65 -11.85 -4.51
N PHE A 292 -18.51 -13.18 -4.41
CA PHE A 292 -18.79 -13.91 -3.17
C PHE A 292 -17.89 -13.39 -2.04
N GLY A 293 -16.62 -13.16 -2.31
CA GLY A 293 -15.69 -12.58 -1.35
C GLY A 293 -16.13 -11.19 -0.89
N ALA A 294 -16.44 -10.30 -1.82
CA ALA A 294 -16.81 -8.93 -1.50
C ALA A 294 -18.17 -8.81 -0.78
N TYR A 295 -19.18 -9.54 -1.26
CA TYR A 295 -20.55 -9.35 -0.76
C TYR A 295 -20.97 -10.35 0.34
N VAL A 296 -20.21 -11.42 0.56
CA VAL A 296 -20.49 -12.40 1.62
C VAL A 296 -19.35 -12.48 2.63
N VAL A 297 -18.13 -12.77 2.18
CA VAL A 297 -16.99 -13.01 3.10
C VAL A 297 -16.60 -11.74 3.85
N LEU A 298 -16.51 -10.59 3.18
CA LEU A 298 -16.14 -9.32 3.83
C LEU A 298 -17.16 -8.86 4.88
N PRO A 299 -18.48 -8.82 4.61
CA PRO A 299 -19.47 -8.52 5.64
C PRO A 299 -19.44 -9.50 6.81
N LEU A 300 -19.26 -10.81 6.56
CA LEU A 300 -19.12 -11.80 7.62
C LEU A 300 -17.86 -11.57 8.46
N LEU A 301 -16.73 -11.23 7.82
CA LEU A 301 -15.50 -10.90 8.53
C LEU A 301 -15.67 -9.63 9.37
N PHE A 302 -16.35 -8.61 8.82
CA PHE A 302 -16.67 -7.40 9.56
C PHE A 302 -17.56 -7.72 10.79
N CYS A 303 -18.64 -8.49 10.60
CA CYS A 303 -19.51 -8.93 11.69
C CYS A 303 -18.73 -9.75 12.74
N PHE A 304 -17.80 -10.60 12.30
CA PHE A 304 -16.96 -11.39 13.19
C PHE A 304 -16.04 -10.51 14.04
N VAL A 305 -15.38 -9.52 13.44
CA VAL A 305 -14.53 -8.55 14.15
C VAL A 305 -15.36 -7.68 15.09
N ALA A 306 -16.52 -7.20 14.65
CA ALA A 306 -17.45 -6.44 15.48
C ALA A 306 -17.98 -7.27 16.67
N PHE A 307 -18.25 -8.56 16.46
CA PHE A 307 -18.61 -9.47 17.56
C PHE A 307 -17.48 -9.60 18.58
N GLY A 308 -16.22 -9.67 18.15
CA GLY A 308 -15.05 -9.64 19.05
C GLY A 308 -15.01 -8.37 19.91
N LEU A 309 -15.29 -7.22 19.29
CA LEU A 309 -15.40 -5.94 20.01
C LEU A 309 -16.51 -5.98 21.07
N VAL A 310 -17.67 -6.52 20.75
CA VAL A 310 -18.80 -6.66 21.69
C VAL A 310 -18.41 -7.60 22.84
N LEU A 311 -17.79 -8.76 22.54
CA LEU A 311 -17.33 -9.71 23.55
C LEU A 311 -16.34 -9.07 24.53
N ALA A 312 -15.32 -8.38 24.01
CA ALA A 312 -14.32 -7.70 24.81
C ALA A 312 -14.90 -6.51 25.61
N SER A 313 -15.98 -5.87 25.11
CA SER A 313 -16.62 -4.74 25.77
C SER A 313 -17.55 -5.17 26.91
N ARG A 314 -18.13 -6.37 26.83
CA ARG A 314 -19.01 -6.92 27.89
C ARG A 314 -18.27 -7.39 29.14
N ALA A 315 -16.94 -7.53 29.08
CA ALA A 315 -16.15 -7.82 30.28
C ALA A 315 -16.33 -6.67 31.29
N ARG A 316 -16.67 -7.02 32.56
CA ARG A 316 -16.80 -6.02 33.64
C ARG A 316 -15.48 -5.27 33.80
N ALA A 317 -15.53 -3.99 34.12
CA ALA A 317 -14.35 -3.13 34.22
C ALA A 317 -13.27 -3.71 35.15
N GLU A 318 -13.70 -4.32 36.25
CA GLU A 318 -12.81 -4.96 37.26
C GLU A 318 -12.18 -6.29 36.78
N SER A 319 -12.76 -6.96 35.78
CA SER A 319 -12.27 -8.25 35.24
C SER A 319 -11.68 -8.15 33.83
N LYS A 320 -11.53 -6.95 33.29
CA LYS A 320 -10.94 -6.75 31.94
C LYS A 320 -9.50 -7.20 31.90
N THR A 321 -9.24 -8.16 31.04
CA THR A 321 -7.88 -8.65 30.76
C THR A 321 -7.15 -7.71 29.80
N ASN A 322 -5.83 -7.81 29.76
CA ASN A 322 -5.02 -7.09 28.76
C ASN A 322 -5.43 -7.45 27.35
N ARG A 323 -5.86 -8.68 27.13
CA ARG A 323 -6.34 -9.18 25.84
C ARG A 323 -7.66 -8.54 25.43
N ASP A 324 -8.61 -8.35 26.35
CA ASP A 324 -9.85 -7.62 26.07
C ASP A 324 -9.54 -6.20 25.56
N ARG A 325 -8.59 -5.52 26.20
CA ARG A 325 -8.16 -4.17 25.77
C ARG A 325 -7.50 -4.18 24.39
N GLN A 326 -6.65 -5.18 24.12
CA GLN A 326 -6.04 -5.34 22.79
C GLN A 326 -7.09 -5.68 21.73
N CYS A 327 -8.03 -6.58 22.02
CA CYS A 327 -9.15 -6.87 21.10
C CYS A 327 -10.00 -5.61 20.86
N GLN A 328 -10.31 -4.83 21.90
CA GLN A 328 -11.02 -3.55 21.77
C GLN A 328 -10.25 -2.56 20.86
N LEU A 329 -8.91 -2.47 20.98
CA LEU A 329 -8.11 -1.60 20.15
C LEU A 329 -8.19 -2.01 18.67
N PHE A 330 -7.85 -3.27 18.36
CA PHE A 330 -7.73 -3.71 16.96
C PHE A 330 -9.10 -3.86 16.27
N ALA A 331 -10.04 -4.53 16.92
CA ALA A 331 -11.39 -4.69 16.38
C ALA A 331 -12.14 -3.34 16.34
N GLY A 332 -11.97 -2.50 17.35
CA GLY A 332 -12.55 -1.17 17.41
C GLY A 332 -11.99 -0.25 16.33
N ALA A 333 -10.67 -0.24 16.13
CA ALA A 333 -10.05 0.57 15.08
C ALA A 333 -10.44 0.08 13.67
N ALA A 334 -10.50 -1.24 13.44
CA ALA A 334 -10.97 -1.80 12.17
C ALA A 334 -12.42 -1.40 11.89
N ALA A 335 -13.31 -1.55 12.87
CA ALA A 335 -14.71 -1.14 12.74
C ALA A 335 -14.85 0.38 12.53
N ALA A 336 -14.11 1.18 13.28
CA ALA A 336 -14.11 2.63 13.13
C ALA A 336 -13.60 3.08 11.75
N CYS A 337 -12.60 2.41 11.18
CA CYS A 337 -12.13 2.69 9.82
C CYS A 337 -13.23 2.47 8.79
N VAL A 338 -13.95 1.36 8.84
CA VAL A 338 -15.05 1.07 7.91
C VAL A 338 -16.16 2.12 8.06
N VAL A 339 -16.56 2.43 9.29
CA VAL A 339 -17.57 3.46 9.55
C VAL A 339 -17.11 4.82 9.03
N LEU A 340 -15.86 5.21 9.30
CA LEU A 340 -15.34 6.51 8.84
C LEU A 340 -15.26 6.58 7.30
N ILE A 341 -14.81 5.51 6.64
CA ILE A 341 -14.80 5.42 5.16
C ILE A 341 -16.21 5.62 4.60
N PHE A 342 -17.20 4.97 5.21
CA PHE A 342 -18.60 5.10 4.80
C PHE A 342 -19.13 6.52 5.01
N LEU A 343 -18.80 7.14 6.15
CA LEU A 343 -19.19 8.54 6.45
C LEU A 343 -18.51 9.52 5.49
N LEU A 344 -17.23 9.33 5.19
CA LEU A 344 -16.52 10.17 4.23
C LEU A 344 -17.11 10.08 2.83
N HIS A 345 -17.60 8.90 2.43
CA HIS A 345 -18.29 8.74 1.16
C HIS A 345 -19.68 9.40 1.17
N THR A 346 -20.51 9.12 2.18
CA THR A 346 -21.91 9.57 2.20
C THR A 346 -22.04 11.07 2.46
N VAL A 347 -21.23 11.62 3.36
CA VAL A 347 -21.27 13.03 3.76
C VAL A 347 -20.25 13.86 2.97
N GLY A 348 -19.02 13.36 2.87
CA GLY A 348 -17.92 14.07 2.22
C GLY A 348 -17.86 13.89 0.70
N ARG A 349 -18.71 13.03 0.12
CA ARG A 349 -18.70 12.67 -1.31
C ARG A 349 -17.32 12.22 -1.82
N ILE A 350 -16.49 11.67 -0.93
CA ILE A 350 -15.19 11.11 -1.26
C ILE A 350 -15.40 9.68 -1.78
N THR A 351 -14.78 9.34 -2.88
CA THR A 351 -14.82 7.97 -3.43
C THR A 351 -14.24 6.96 -2.44
N TYR A 352 -14.74 5.71 -2.47
CA TYR A 352 -14.21 4.66 -1.60
C TYR A 352 -12.73 4.40 -1.92
N PRO A 353 -11.88 4.23 -0.89
CA PRO A 353 -10.49 3.85 -1.11
C PRO A 353 -10.43 2.47 -1.77
N TYR A 354 -9.56 2.32 -2.74
CA TYR A 354 -9.48 1.18 -3.62
C TYR A 354 -8.05 0.63 -3.66
N SER A 355 -7.90 -0.70 -3.79
CA SER A 355 -6.60 -1.37 -3.93
C SER A 355 -5.59 -0.94 -2.85
N ARG A 356 -4.42 -0.48 -3.23
CA ARG A 356 -3.32 -0.03 -2.35
C ARG A 356 -3.69 1.06 -1.34
N TYR A 357 -4.78 1.79 -1.55
CA TYR A 357 -5.28 2.77 -0.59
C TYR A 357 -5.97 2.14 0.63
N CYS A 358 -6.26 0.83 0.58
CA CYS A 358 -6.81 0.03 1.68
C CYS A 358 -5.77 -0.76 2.49
N LEU A 359 -4.48 -0.64 2.19
CA LEU A 359 -3.40 -1.43 2.81
C LEU A 359 -3.44 -1.45 4.33
N PHE A 360 -3.84 -0.35 4.95
CA PHE A 360 -3.94 -0.22 6.40
C PHE A 360 -5.01 -1.12 7.03
N LEU A 361 -6.00 -1.56 6.26
CA LEU A 361 -7.03 -2.48 6.76
C LEU A 361 -6.46 -3.88 6.99
N ILE A 362 -5.45 -4.30 6.22
CA ILE A 362 -4.87 -5.64 6.32
C ILE A 362 -4.36 -5.93 7.74
N PRO A 363 -3.43 -5.14 8.32
CA PRO A 363 -2.97 -5.40 9.67
C PRO A 363 -4.08 -5.26 10.73
N LEU A 364 -5.00 -4.33 10.58
CA LEU A 364 -6.08 -4.12 11.53
C LEU A 364 -7.09 -5.27 11.54
N PHE A 365 -7.63 -5.64 10.36
CA PHE A 365 -8.60 -6.73 10.24
C PHE A 365 -8.00 -8.09 10.55
N THR A 366 -6.81 -8.39 10.03
CA THR A 366 -6.14 -9.67 10.30
C THR A 366 -5.89 -9.84 11.79
N THR A 367 -5.34 -8.83 12.44
CA THR A 367 -5.06 -8.89 13.88
C THR A 367 -6.35 -8.92 14.70
N GLY A 368 -7.34 -8.10 14.34
CA GLY A 368 -8.65 -8.08 14.99
C GLY A 368 -9.38 -9.42 14.89
N ALA A 369 -9.40 -10.03 13.70
CA ALA A 369 -10.01 -11.34 13.48
C ALA A 369 -9.30 -12.45 14.28
N MET A 370 -7.97 -12.47 14.29
CA MET A 370 -7.21 -13.45 15.04
C MET A 370 -7.44 -13.31 16.56
N LEU A 371 -7.47 -12.10 17.10
CA LEU A 371 -7.78 -11.84 18.50
C LEU A 371 -9.21 -12.29 18.84
N THR A 372 -10.18 -11.98 17.98
CA THR A 372 -11.58 -12.43 18.14
C THR A 372 -11.67 -13.96 18.15
N GLY A 373 -11.04 -14.64 17.19
CA GLY A 373 -11.02 -16.10 17.15
C GLY A 373 -10.38 -16.72 18.40
N GLN A 374 -9.31 -16.11 18.88
CA GLN A 374 -8.64 -16.54 20.12
C GLN A 374 -9.52 -16.32 21.36
N GLU A 375 -10.24 -15.20 21.44
CA GLU A 375 -11.20 -14.94 22.54
C GLU A 375 -12.36 -15.95 22.54
N ILE A 376 -12.93 -16.25 21.38
CA ILE A 376 -13.99 -17.26 21.26
C ILE A 376 -13.48 -18.63 21.72
N TYR A 377 -12.27 -19.02 21.24
CA TYR A 377 -11.68 -20.31 21.61
C TYR A 377 -11.41 -20.43 23.12
N LEU A 378 -10.95 -19.37 23.76
CA LEU A 378 -10.68 -19.38 25.21
C LEU A 378 -11.95 -19.47 26.04
N ARG A 379 -13.04 -18.86 25.58
CA ARG A 379 -14.33 -18.92 26.27
C ARG A 379 -15.08 -20.23 26.02
N MET A 380 -14.86 -20.83 24.85
CA MET A 380 -15.48 -22.09 24.42
C MET A 380 -14.42 -23.00 23.79
N PRO A 381 -13.59 -23.68 24.60
CA PRO A 381 -12.45 -24.46 24.09
C PRO A 381 -12.88 -25.76 23.42
N ARG A 382 -13.56 -25.66 22.27
CA ARG A 382 -14.01 -26.81 21.48
C ARG A 382 -13.06 -27.10 20.35
N ALA A 383 -12.70 -28.37 20.15
CA ALA A 383 -11.73 -28.79 19.14
C ALA A 383 -12.12 -28.37 17.72
N TYR A 384 -13.42 -28.36 17.38
CA TYR A 384 -13.89 -27.94 16.06
C TYR A 384 -13.62 -26.46 15.77
N LEU A 385 -13.66 -25.55 16.78
CA LEU A 385 -13.35 -24.14 16.58
C LEU A 385 -11.89 -23.94 16.19
N LYS A 386 -11.00 -24.72 16.79
CA LYS A 386 -9.59 -24.74 16.40
C LYS A 386 -9.42 -25.27 14.98
N ALA A 387 -10.11 -26.36 14.62
CA ALA A 387 -10.06 -26.92 13.27
C ALA A 387 -10.57 -25.93 12.21
N VAL A 388 -11.68 -25.23 12.48
CA VAL A 388 -12.22 -24.18 11.59
C VAL A 388 -11.21 -23.04 11.41
N GLY A 389 -10.59 -22.55 12.49
CA GLY A 389 -9.58 -21.50 12.42
C GLY A 389 -8.34 -21.91 11.62
N VAL A 390 -7.86 -23.15 11.80
CA VAL A 390 -6.74 -23.70 11.03
C VAL A 390 -7.12 -23.84 9.56
N LEU A 391 -8.30 -24.38 9.25
CA LEU A 391 -8.79 -24.52 7.88
C LEU A 391 -8.87 -23.16 7.18
N PHE A 392 -9.49 -22.17 7.82
CA PHE A 392 -9.60 -20.81 7.26
C PHE A 392 -8.22 -20.19 7.01
N ALA A 393 -7.30 -20.25 7.98
CA ALA A 393 -5.93 -19.75 7.81
C ALA A 393 -5.21 -20.48 6.66
N SER A 394 -5.41 -21.81 6.52
CA SER A 394 -4.80 -22.59 5.45
C SER A 394 -5.34 -22.20 4.08
N ILE A 395 -6.64 -21.93 3.94
CA ILE A 395 -7.25 -21.45 2.69
C ILE A 395 -6.67 -20.09 2.30
N VAL A 396 -6.58 -19.15 3.26
CA VAL A 396 -6.03 -17.82 3.00
C VAL A 396 -4.55 -17.89 2.62
N LEU A 397 -3.75 -18.68 3.33
CA LEU A 397 -2.33 -18.84 3.03
C LEU A 397 -2.09 -19.57 1.70
N PHE A 398 -2.97 -20.51 1.34
CA PHE A 398 -2.94 -21.15 0.01
C PHE A 398 -3.22 -20.12 -1.10
N ASP A 399 -4.24 -19.27 -0.93
CA ASP A 399 -4.53 -18.18 -1.87
C ASP A 399 -3.35 -17.20 -1.99
N TYR A 400 -2.70 -16.85 -0.87
CA TYR A 400 -1.50 -16.02 -0.90
C TYR A 400 -0.37 -16.69 -1.68
N ALA A 401 -0.10 -17.98 -1.44
CA ALA A 401 0.91 -18.74 -2.16
C ALA A 401 0.62 -18.83 -3.66
N ALA A 402 -0.65 -19.10 -4.02
CA ALA A 402 -1.10 -19.14 -5.41
C ALA A 402 -1.01 -17.78 -6.11
N SER A 403 -1.02 -16.72 -5.33
CA SER A 403 -0.95 -15.33 -5.80
C SER A 403 0.47 -14.77 -5.88
N LEU A 404 1.50 -15.50 -5.45
CA LEU A 404 2.89 -15.04 -5.53
C LEU A 404 3.32 -14.82 -6.99
N ASN A 405 3.94 -13.68 -7.23
CA ASN A 405 4.53 -13.37 -8.52
C ASN A 405 5.80 -12.53 -8.34
N THR A 406 6.75 -12.71 -9.26
CA THR A 406 8.03 -12.00 -9.25
C THR A 406 8.23 -11.11 -10.46
N ALA A 407 7.35 -11.19 -11.46
CA ALA A 407 7.56 -10.57 -12.76
C ALA A 407 7.08 -9.12 -12.81
N TYR A 408 5.99 -8.78 -12.10
CA TYR A 408 5.35 -7.48 -12.20
C TYR A 408 4.69 -7.07 -10.88
N PHE A 409 4.41 -5.78 -10.73
CA PHE A 409 3.45 -5.30 -9.74
C PHE A 409 2.05 -5.52 -10.26
N ARG A 410 1.19 -6.17 -9.49
CA ARG A 410 -0.15 -6.53 -9.95
C ARG A 410 -0.98 -5.35 -10.40
N TYR A 411 -0.87 -4.24 -9.69
CA TYR A 411 -1.55 -3.00 -10.05
C TYR A 411 -1.06 -2.41 -11.38
N ASN A 412 0.20 -2.62 -11.72
CA ASN A 412 0.87 -2.06 -12.87
C ASN A 412 1.45 -3.18 -13.76
N ALA A 413 0.66 -4.20 -14.05
CA ALA A 413 1.14 -5.35 -14.81
C ALA A 413 1.59 -5.00 -16.23
N TYR A 414 1.00 -3.97 -16.82
CA TYR A 414 1.40 -3.44 -18.13
C TYR A 414 2.83 -2.87 -18.13
N ASP A 415 3.36 -2.43 -16.97
CA ASP A 415 4.70 -1.86 -16.86
C ASP A 415 5.81 -2.93 -16.88
N MET A 416 5.46 -4.22 -16.88
CA MET A 416 6.46 -5.28 -16.86
C MET A 416 7.44 -5.22 -18.03
N ILE A 417 7.01 -4.66 -19.16
CA ILE A 417 7.78 -4.53 -20.39
C ILE A 417 8.50 -3.17 -20.52
N SER A 418 8.32 -2.22 -19.62
CA SER A 418 8.82 -0.83 -19.76
C SER A 418 10.31 -0.76 -20.07
N ARG A 419 11.13 -1.61 -19.43
CA ARG A 419 12.57 -1.71 -19.73
C ARG A 419 12.83 -2.29 -21.11
N GLU A 420 12.10 -3.32 -21.50
CA GLU A 420 12.26 -3.99 -22.79
C GLU A 420 11.81 -3.08 -23.93
N LEU A 421 10.74 -2.30 -23.74
CA LEU A 421 10.28 -1.29 -24.66
C LEU A 421 11.42 -0.30 -24.99
N PHE A 422 12.04 0.31 -23.98
CA PHE A 422 13.17 1.22 -24.18
C PHE A 422 14.34 0.51 -24.87
N GLN A 423 14.70 -0.70 -24.46
CA GLN A 423 15.81 -1.46 -25.03
C GLN A 423 15.56 -1.84 -26.48
N THR A 424 14.31 -2.10 -26.87
CA THR A 424 13.96 -2.42 -28.26
C THR A 424 14.11 -1.21 -29.16
N ILE A 425 13.66 -0.04 -28.73
CA ILE A 425 13.89 1.21 -29.45
C ILE A 425 15.39 1.46 -29.59
N ALA A 426 16.18 1.28 -28.52
CA ALA A 426 17.62 1.47 -28.55
C ALA A 426 18.33 0.51 -29.50
N ARG A 427 17.94 -0.77 -29.52
CA ARG A 427 18.50 -1.79 -30.44
C ARG A 427 18.22 -1.51 -31.91
N ASP A 428 17.13 -0.85 -32.22
CA ASP A 428 16.80 -0.46 -33.61
C ASP A 428 17.45 0.89 -34.00
N ALA A 429 17.43 1.88 -33.13
CA ALA A 429 17.90 3.24 -33.42
C ALA A 429 19.43 3.36 -33.46
N GLN A 430 20.14 2.78 -32.48
CA GLN A 430 21.59 2.99 -32.34
C GLN A 430 22.41 2.41 -33.50
N PRO A 431 22.18 1.17 -33.99
CA PRO A 431 22.91 0.65 -35.16
C PRO A 431 22.69 1.45 -36.43
N ARG A 432 21.56 2.16 -36.52
CA ARG A 432 21.22 3.04 -37.66
C ARG A 432 21.85 4.43 -37.53
N GLY A 433 22.55 4.71 -36.44
CA GLY A 433 23.17 6.01 -36.17
C GLY A 433 22.17 7.14 -35.98
N LEU A 434 20.91 6.84 -35.57
CA LEU A 434 19.88 7.85 -35.39
C LEU A 434 20.20 8.72 -34.17
N THR A 435 20.05 10.03 -34.35
CA THR A 435 20.17 11.05 -33.31
C THR A 435 18.88 11.89 -33.26
N ASN A 436 18.58 12.46 -32.12
CA ASN A 436 17.36 13.23 -31.89
C ASN A 436 16.07 12.43 -32.17
N VAL A 437 16.11 11.13 -31.82
CA VAL A 437 14.98 10.22 -32.03
C VAL A 437 13.77 10.68 -31.22
N ARG A 438 12.62 10.74 -31.90
CA ARG A 438 11.34 11.11 -31.32
C ARG A 438 10.49 9.88 -31.09
N VAL A 439 10.06 9.67 -29.84
CA VAL A 439 9.12 8.61 -29.48
C VAL A 439 7.81 9.25 -29.03
N GLY A 440 6.70 8.77 -29.57
CA GLY A 440 5.35 9.18 -29.20
C GLY A 440 4.43 7.99 -29.01
N GLY A 441 3.17 8.27 -28.68
CA GLY A 441 2.15 7.22 -28.52
C GLY A 441 1.35 7.36 -27.23
N THR A 442 0.98 6.24 -26.62
CA THR A 442 0.20 6.27 -25.38
C THR A 442 0.99 6.90 -24.24
N TRP A 443 0.34 7.79 -23.51
CA TRP A 443 0.92 8.51 -22.37
C TRP A 443 1.38 7.60 -21.22
N TRP A 444 0.86 6.38 -21.14
CA TRP A 444 1.24 5.42 -20.10
C TRP A 444 2.73 5.16 -20.02
N TYR A 445 3.44 5.16 -21.14
CA TYR A 445 4.86 4.85 -21.19
C TYR A 445 5.76 6.08 -21.24
N GLU A 446 5.19 7.30 -21.22
CA GLU A 446 5.97 8.54 -21.18
C GLU A 446 6.97 8.56 -20.01
N PRO A 447 6.54 8.43 -18.76
CA PRO A 447 7.45 8.56 -17.62
C PRO A 447 8.46 7.42 -17.55
N GLU A 448 8.10 6.19 -17.98
CA GLU A 448 9.01 5.05 -18.00
C GLU A 448 10.11 5.21 -19.05
N VAL A 449 9.76 5.64 -20.24
CA VAL A 449 10.75 5.92 -21.30
C VAL A 449 11.67 7.05 -20.88
N ASN A 450 11.14 8.12 -20.29
CA ASN A 450 11.93 9.23 -19.76
C ASN A 450 12.84 8.81 -18.60
N PHE A 451 12.36 7.93 -17.71
CA PHE A 451 13.18 7.34 -16.65
C PHE A 451 14.36 6.56 -17.24
N TYR A 452 14.13 5.65 -18.20
CA TYR A 452 15.20 4.86 -18.82
C TYR A 452 16.14 5.72 -19.66
N ARG A 453 15.62 6.75 -20.33
CA ARG A 453 16.43 7.75 -21.01
C ARG A 453 17.45 8.40 -20.06
N ARG A 454 17.02 8.81 -18.86
CA ARG A 454 17.89 9.37 -17.81
C ARG A 454 18.86 8.32 -17.25
N ARG A 455 18.35 7.13 -16.94
CA ARG A 455 19.14 6.03 -16.39
C ARG A 455 20.31 5.63 -17.30
N TYR A 456 20.06 5.51 -18.60
CA TYR A 456 21.05 5.06 -19.57
C TYR A 456 21.79 6.22 -20.26
N ARG A 457 21.55 7.47 -19.88
CA ARG A 457 22.12 8.68 -20.49
C ARG A 457 21.96 8.64 -22.02
N ALA A 458 20.76 8.37 -22.47
CA ALA A 458 20.42 8.18 -23.88
C ALA A 458 20.23 9.55 -24.57
N ASP A 459 21.33 10.27 -24.83
CA ASP A 459 21.31 11.61 -25.41
C ASP A 459 20.82 11.61 -26.89
N TRP A 460 20.84 10.44 -27.52
CA TRP A 460 20.28 10.22 -28.87
C TRP A 460 18.75 10.26 -28.90
N LEU A 461 18.10 10.06 -27.75
CA LEU A 461 16.64 10.04 -27.61
C LEU A 461 16.14 11.35 -27.02
N LEU A 462 15.22 12.01 -27.70
CA LEU A 462 14.53 13.18 -27.16
C LEU A 462 13.56 12.77 -26.03
N PRO A 463 13.18 13.69 -25.13
CA PRO A 463 12.14 13.40 -24.16
C PRO A 463 10.87 12.92 -24.87
N TYR A 464 10.29 11.86 -24.34
CA TYR A 464 8.94 11.45 -24.75
C TYR A 464 7.99 12.53 -24.26
N ASP A 465 7.47 13.32 -25.17
CA ASP A 465 6.57 14.43 -24.86
C ASP A 465 5.24 14.22 -25.56
N ILE A 466 4.20 14.15 -24.78
CA ILE A 466 2.83 14.15 -25.31
C ILE A 466 2.38 15.61 -25.33
N LYS A 467 2.28 16.17 -26.53
CA LYS A 467 1.90 17.58 -26.73
C LYS A 467 0.56 17.97 -26.10
N ASP A 468 -0.30 16.99 -25.82
CA ASP A 468 -1.61 17.24 -25.25
C ASP A 468 -1.99 16.18 -24.21
N ARG A 469 -1.88 16.53 -22.91
CA ARG A 469 -2.25 15.68 -21.78
C ARG A 469 -3.77 15.57 -21.55
N SER A 470 -4.59 16.26 -22.32
CA SER A 470 -6.06 16.21 -22.18
C SER A 470 -6.65 14.86 -22.63
N TYR A 471 -5.88 14.04 -23.32
CA TYR A 471 -6.29 12.74 -23.85
C TYR A 471 -5.91 11.57 -22.92
N PHE A 472 -6.35 11.64 -21.69
CA PHE A 472 -6.07 10.58 -20.70
C PHE A 472 -6.65 9.21 -21.07
N TRP A 473 -7.68 9.18 -21.92
CA TRP A 473 -8.45 7.96 -22.22
C TRP A 473 -8.95 7.84 -23.66
N GLU A 474 -8.81 8.87 -24.48
CA GLU A 474 -9.30 8.85 -25.85
C GLU A 474 -8.16 8.67 -26.86
N THR A 475 -8.46 7.99 -27.95
CA THR A 475 -7.55 7.83 -29.09
C THR A 475 -7.18 9.22 -29.61
N PRO A 476 -5.91 9.57 -29.65
CA PRO A 476 -5.52 10.90 -30.07
C PRO A 476 -5.72 11.07 -31.58
N ASN A 477 -6.87 11.57 -31.97
CA ASN A 477 -7.06 12.05 -33.36
C ASN A 477 -6.14 13.23 -33.72
N SER A 478 -5.40 13.77 -32.74
CA SER A 478 -4.52 14.91 -32.87
C SER A 478 -3.04 14.60 -32.92
N LEU A 479 -2.61 13.38 -32.55
CA LEU A 479 -1.22 12.97 -32.74
C LEU A 479 -1.02 12.61 -34.20
N VAL A 480 -0.16 13.37 -34.88
CA VAL A 480 0.29 13.02 -36.22
C VAL A 480 1.44 12.02 -36.06
N PRO A 481 1.21 10.72 -36.25
CA PRO A 481 2.27 9.72 -36.06
C PRO A 481 3.48 9.96 -36.96
N ALA A 482 3.31 10.66 -38.06
CA ALA A 482 4.39 11.08 -38.96
C ALA A 482 5.41 12.02 -38.31
N ASP A 483 5.13 12.61 -37.13
CA ASP A 483 6.06 13.45 -36.40
C ASP A 483 7.06 12.65 -35.58
N TYR A 484 6.92 11.31 -35.46
CA TYR A 484 7.71 10.44 -34.60
C TYR A 484 8.49 9.40 -35.40
N ASP A 485 9.67 9.03 -34.91
CA ASP A 485 10.47 7.91 -35.44
C ASP A 485 9.95 6.56 -34.93
N TYR A 486 9.43 6.56 -33.70
CA TYR A 486 8.81 5.39 -33.06
C TYR A 486 7.49 5.78 -32.42
N PHE A 487 6.51 4.88 -32.54
CA PHE A 487 5.21 5.09 -31.94
C PHE A 487 4.82 3.87 -31.11
N VAL A 488 4.49 4.12 -29.83
CA VAL A 488 4.12 3.09 -28.84
C VAL A 488 2.62 3.14 -28.61
N PHE A 489 1.93 2.04 -28.81
CA PHE A 489 0.49 1.99 -28.63
C PHE A 489 -0.02 0.65 -28.10
N ILE A 490 -1.23 0.67 -27.60
CA ILE A 490 -2.06 -0.47 -27.24
C ILE A 490 -3.24 -0.54 -28.20
N PRO A 491 -4.00 -1.66 -28.30
CA PRO A 491 -5.11 -1.77 -29.24
C PRO A 491 -6.11 -0.62 -29.19
N ALA A 492 -6.38 -0.08 -28.00
CA ALA A 492 -7.30 1.04 -27.81
C ALA A 492 -6.77 2.38 -28.39
N SER A 493 -5.46 2.50 -28.58
CA SER A 493 -4.78 3.69 -29.12
C SER A 493 -4.05 3.40 -30.45
N ASP A 494 -4.43 2.33 -31.16
CA ASP A 494 -3.84 1.98 -32.46
C ASP A 494 -4.09 3.10 -33.47
N PRO A 495 -3.01 3.74 -34.00
CA PRO A 495 -3.15 4.82 -34.98
C PRO A 495 -3.59 4.34 -36.36
N GLY A 496 -3.76 3.03 -36.57
CA GLY A 496 -4.17 2.44 -37.85
C GLY A 496 -3.15 2.61 -38.97
N LEU A 497 -1.90 2.97 -38.66
CA LEU A 497 -0.86 3.22 -39.65
C LEU A 497 -0.42 1.94 -40.34
N LYS A 498 -0.52 1.93 -41.69
CA LYS A 498 -0.05 0.83 -42.53
C LYS A 498 0.69 1.39 -43.74
N GLY A 499 1.64 0.64 -44.26
CA GLY A 499 2.34 1.02 -45.48
C GLY A 499 3.84 0.68 -45.44
N PRO A 500 4.58 0.89 -46.54
CA PRO A 500 5.97 0.48 -46.65
C PRO A 500 6.93 1.24 -45.72
N ARG A 501 6.48 2.38 -45.18
CA ARG A 501 7.25 3.23 -44.26
C ARG A 501 7.03 2.88 -42.80
N VAL A 502 6.14 1.93 -42.49
CA VAL A 502 5.78 1.54 -41.11
C VAL A 502 6.19 0.10 -40.89
N ARG A 503 7.04 -0.14 -39.89
CA ARG A 503 7.54 -1.46 -39.54
C ARG A 503 7.27 -1.72 -38.06
N THR A 504 6.54 -2.78 -37.76
CA THR A 504 6.42 -3.26 -36.37
C THR A 504 7.76 -3.83 -35.92
N ILE A 505 8.31 -3.30 -34.83
CA ILE A 505 9.57 -3.74 -34.25
C ILE A 505 9.39 -4.52 -32.95
N PHE A 506 8.22 -4.42 -32.33
CA PHE A 506 7.88 -5.11 -31.10
C PHE A 506 6.38 -5.29 -30.97
N HIS A 507 6.01 -6.45 -30.46
CA HIS A 507 4.65 -6.74 -29.97
C HIS A 507 4.75 -7.71 -28.80
N ASP A 508 4.07 -7.38 -27.70
CA ASP A 508 3.98 -8.26 -26.53
C ASP A 508 2.55 -8.80 -26.38
N ASP A 509 2.39 -10.11 -26.49
CA ASP A 509 1.09 -10.77 -26.42
C ASP A 509 0.40 -10.62 -25.06
N LYS A 510 1.15 -10.38 -23.99
CA LYS A 510 0.61 -10.26 -22.63
C LYS A 510 0.06 -8.87 -22.34
N THR A 511 0.82 -7.84 -22.68
CA THR A 511 0.44 -6.44 -22.46
C THR A 511 -0.26 -5.82 -23.66
N GLN A 512 -0.25 -6.53 -24.82
CA GLN A 512 -0.79 -6.06 -26.10
C GLN A 512 -0.13 -4.76 -26.60
N VAL A 513 1.05 -4.43 -26.06
CA VAL A 513 1.78 -3.24 -26.49
C VAL A 513 2.49 -3.51 -27.79
N THR A 514 2.39 -2.55 -28.69
CA THR A 514 3.02 -2.58 -30.01
C THR A 514 3.91 -1.35 -30.18
N ILE A 515 5.10 -1.54 -30.75
CA ILE A 515 5.99 -0.46 -31.19
C ILE A 515 6.15 -0.54 -32.67
N ILE A 516 5.87 0.56 -33.36
CA ILE A 516 6.18 0.71 -34.78
C ILE A 516 7.32 1.71 -34.96
N ALA A 517 8.18 1.42 -35.90
CA ALA A 517 9.18 2.36 -36.44
C ALA A 517 8.64 2.99 -37.71
N ILE A 518 8.84 4.28 -37.85
CA ILE A 518 8.36 5.09 -39.01
C ILE A 518 9.58 5.63 -39.73
N THR A 519 9.67 5.39 -41.00
CA THR A 519 10.78 5.90 -41.84
C THR A 519 10.36 7.23 -42.47
N HIS A 520 11.15 8.27 -42.24
CA HIS A 520 11.02 9.57 -42.88
C HIS A 520 11.92 9.57 -44.14
N ASP A 521 11.48 10.22 -45.19
CA ASP A 521 12.26 10.40 -46.45
C ASP A 521 13.42 11.36 -46.24
#